data_018644b12e728c735906553fac2cf6aa
#
_entry.id   018644b12e728c735906553fac2cf6aa
#
_cell.length_a   1.000
_cell.length_b   1.000
_cell.length_c   1.000
_cell.angle_alpha   90.00
_cell.angle_beta   90.00
_cell.angle_gamma   90.00
#
_symmetry.space_group_name_H-M   'P 1'
#
loop_
_entity.id
_entity.type
_entity.pdbx_description
1 polymer ?
#
loop_
_entity_poly.entity_id
_entity_poly.type
_entity_poly.pdbx_seq_one_letter_code
_entity_poly.pdbx_strand_id
1 'polypeptide(L)'
;MNEINLKPVQHAVFDAYGTLFDVHSAASRHQSRLGEKAQAVSALWRTKQLEYTWLRSLMKRYVDFWQVTQDALDYALDSNGIDDHSLRRDLLNAYHELACYPEVPETLRNLKEL
;
A
#
# COMPACT_ATOMS: atom_id res chain seq x y z
N MET A 1 -1.90 2.61 -35.01
CA MET A 1 -1.42 2.27 -33.65
C MET A 1 -0.70 0.93 -33.72
N ASN A 2 0.50 0.88 -33.21
CA ASN A 2 1.30 -0.34 -33.26
C ASN A 2 0.86 -1.30 -32.14
N GLU A 3 0.56 -2.52 -32.51
CA GLU A 3 0.27 -3.56 -31.52
C GLU A 3 1.60 -4.10 -30.95
N ILE A 4 1.63 -4.30 -29.64
CA ILE A 4 2.78 -4.92 -28.97
C ILE A 4 2.62 -6.42 -29.08
N ASN A 5 3.64 -7.08 -29.63
CA ASN A 5 3.67 -8.54 -29.69
C ASN A 5 4.25 -9.10 -28.39
N LEU A 6 3.39 -9.65 -27.53
CA LEU A 6 3.77 -10.21 -26.24
C LEU A 6 4.07 -11.70 -26.26
N LYS A 7 3.92 -12.37 -27.42
CA LYS A 7 4.16 -13.82 -27.52
C LYS A 7 5.55 -14.29 -27.10
N PRO A 8 6.65 -13.52 -27.36
CA PRO A 8 7.98 -13.91 -26.87
C PRO A 8 8.18 -13.70 -25.38
N VAL A 9 7.27 -12.98 -24.72
CA VAL A 9 7.38 -12.67 -23.30
C VAL A 9 6.92 -13.86 -22.48
N GLN A 10 7.79 -14.35 -21.58
CA GLN A 10 7.50 -15.50 -20.72
C GLN A 10 7.12 -15.09 -19.31
N HIS A 11 7.52 -13.89 -18.88
CA HIS A 11 7.29 -13.38 -17.53
C HIS A 11 6.82 -11.94 -17.58
N ALA A 12 5.96 -11.60 -16.64
CA ALA A 12 5.55 -10.23 -16.41
C ALA A 12 5.83 -9.87 -14.94
N VAL A 13 6.45 -8.71 -14.71
CA VAL A 13 6.80 -8.22 -13.38
C VAL A 13 5.96 -6.99 -13.08
N PHE A 14 5.35 -6.96 -11.90
CA PHE A 14 4.47 -5.87 -11.48
C PHE A 14 4.96 -5.26 -10.18
N ASP A 15 4.84 -3.95 -10.09
CA ASP A 15 4.83 -3.26 -8.82
C ASP A 15 3.55 -3.68 -8.05
N ALA A 16 3.64 -3.81 -6.74
CA ALA A 16 2.52 -4.32 -5.94
C ALA A 16 1.68 -3.18 -5.34
N TYR A 17 2.28 -2.42 -4.43
CA TYR A 17 1.55 -1.43 -3.64
C TYR A 17 1.30 -0.16 -4.45
N GLY A 18 0.02 0.16 -4.64
CA GLY A 18 -0.38 1.29 -5.47
C GLY A 18 -0.52 0.96 -6.96
N THR A 19 -0.19 -0.26 -7.36
CA THR A 19 -0.32 -0.74 -8.75
C THR A 19 -1.31 -1.90 -8.84
N LEU A 20 -1.06 -3.01 -8.14
CA LEU A 20 -1.97 -4.14 -8.06
C LEU A 20 -2.92 -4.02 -6.88
N PHE A 21 -2.43 -3.52 -5.75
CA PHE A 21 -3.18 -3.41 -4.50
C PHE A 21 -3.43 -1.96 -4.13
N ASP A 22 -4.66 -1.69 -3.73
CA ASP A 22 -5.07 -0.38 -3.24
C ASP A 22 -4.62 -0.20 -1.80
N VAL A 23 -3.55 0.57 -1.58
CA VAL A 23 -2.98 0.80 -0.25
C VAL A 23 -3.93 1.57 0.67
N HIS A 24 -4.87 2.34 0.10
CA HIS A 24 -5.85 3.10 0.88
C HIS A 24 -7.01 2.24 1.38
N SER A 25 -7.14 1.00 0.91
CA SER A 25 -8.21 0.10 1.34
C SER A 25 -8.11 -0.29 2.81
N ALA A 26 -6.90 -0.30 3.39
CA ALA A 26 -6.71 -0.58 4.82
C ALA A 26 -7.43 0.46 5.69
N ALA A 27 -7.20 1.75 5.42
CA ALA A 27 -7.86 2.83 6.15
C ALA A 27 -9.38 2.86 5.85
N SER A 28 -9.77 2.57 4.61
CA SER A 28 -11.18 2.55 4.22
C SER A 28 -11.99 1.50 4.98
N ARG A 29 -11.40 0.35 5.29
CA ARG A 29 -12.07 -0.68 6.12
C ARG A 29 -12.42 -0.20 7.52
N HIS A 30 -11.65 0.75 8.04
CA HIS A 30 -11.82 1.28 9.39
C HIS A 30 -12.32 2.73 9.38
N GLN A 31 -13.00 3.12 8.30
CA GLN A 31 -13.55 4.47 8.11
C GLN A 31 -14.41 4.92 9.30
N SER A 32 -15.22 4.02 9.86
CA SER A 32 -16.10 4.36 10.97
C SER A 32 -15.33 4.73 12.25
N ARG A 33 -14.15 4.13 12.46
CA ARG A 33 -13.31 4.42 13.64
C ARG A 33 -12.41 5.63 13.40
N LEU A 34 -11.97 5.87 12.18
CA LEU A 34 -11.14 7.02 11.80
C LEU A 34 -11.96 8.29 11.58
N GLY A 35 -13.22 8.14 11.15
CA GLY A 35 -14.12 9.26 10.89
C GLY A 35 -13.57 10.20 9.82
N GLU A 36 -13.60 11.49 10.09
CA GLU A 36 -13.14 12.53 9.17
C GLU A 36 -11.61 12.48 8.92
N LYS A 37 -10.88 11.81 9.80
CA LYS A 37 -9.41 11.70 9.70
C LYS A 37 -8.95 10.59 8.77
N ALA A 38 -9.84 9.76 8.26
CA ALA A 38 -9.50 8.58 7.47
C ALA A 38 -8.63 8.91 6.26
N GLN A 39 -9.01 9.92 5.48
CA GLN A 39 -8.24 10.34 4.32
C GLN A 39 -6.87 10.89 4.70
N ALA A 40 -6.81 11.73 5.72
CA ALA A 40 -5.56 12.32 6.19
C ALA A 40 -4.59 11.24 6.69
N VAL A 41 -5.08 10.28 7.48
CA VAL A 41 -4.27 9.16 7.97
C VAL A 41 -3.77 8.31 6.80
N SER A 42 -4.64 7.96 5.87
CA SER A 42 -4.26 7.11 4.73
C SER A 42 -3.21 7.79 3.84
N ALA A 43 -3.41 9.05 3.52
CA ALA A 43 -2.48 9.81 2.69
C ALA A 43 -1.11 9.97 3.38
N LEU A 44 -1.11 10.33 4.66
CA LEU A 44 0.14 10.53 5.41
C LEU A 44 0.86 9.20 5.65
N TRP A 45 0.12 8.13 5.90
CA TRP A 45 0.70 6.79 6.03
C TRP A 45 1.47 6.41 4.77
N ARG A 46 0.86 6.57 3.61
CA ARG A 46 1.52 6.28 2.32
C ARG A 46 2.72 7.18 2.07
N THR A 47 2.58 8.47 2.31
CA THR A 47 3.67 9.45 2.13
C THR A 47 4.88 9.09 2.99
N LYS A 48 4.66 8.80 4.27
CA LYS A 48 5.75 8.45 5.19
C LYS A 48 6.37 7.09 4.87
N GLN A 49 5.56 6.14 4.42
CA GLN A 49 6.06 4.84 3.98
C GLN A 49 7.08 5.00 2.84
N LEU A 50 6.76 5.83 1.86
CA LEU A 50 7.66 6.11 0.74
C LEU A 50 8.89 6.90 1.18
N GLU A 51 8.70 7.97 1.97
CA GLU A 51 9.80 8.79 2.46
C GLU A 51 10.78 7.97 3.30
N TYR A 52 10.30 7.17 4.23
CA TYR A 52 11.16 6.34 5.09
C TYR A 52 11.91 5.29 4.29
N THR A 53 11.27 4.70 3.28
CA THR A 53 11.93 3.74 2.38
C THR A 53 13.11 4.39 1.67
N TRP A 54 12.90 5.58 1.10
CA TRP A 54 13.94 6.31 0.38
C TRP A 54 15.06 6.79 1.30
N LEU A 55 14.71 7.39 2.44
CA LEU A 55 15.70 7.90 3.39
C LEU A 55 16.58 6.78 3.94
N ARG A 56 16.01 5.65 4.32
CA ARG A 56 16.78 4.51 4.83
C ARG A 56 17.68 3.91 3.76
N SER A 57 17.23 3.86 2.51
CA SER A 57 18.06 3.43 1.39
C SER A 57 19.25 4.36 1.18
N LEU A 58 19.03 5.68 1.20
CA LEU A 58 20.09 6.68 1.07
C LEU A 58 21.08 6.63 2.23
N MET A 59 20.60 6.37 3.44
CA MET A 59 21.45 6.26 4.65
C MET A 59 22.14 4.90 4.77
N LYS A 60 21.84 3.95 3.87
CA LYS A 60 22.33 2.57 3.93
C LYS A 60 21.95 1.86 5.25
N ARG A 61 20.80 2.21 5.82
CA ARG A 61 20.23 1.63 7.04
C ARG A 61 18.93 0.95 6.72
N TYR A 62 19.01 -0.13 5.99
CA TYR A 62 17.84 -0.87 5.54
C TYR A 62 17.15 -1.56 6.71
N VAL A 63 15.82 -1.44 6.73
CA VAL A 63 14.95 -2.29 7.51
C VAL A 63 13.92 -2.88 6.55
N ASP A 64 13.23 -3.95 6.96
CA ASP A 64 12.25 -4.53 6.07
C ASP A 64 11.05 -3.59 5.87
N PHE A 65 10.33 -3.82 4.78
CA PHE A 65 9.21 -2.98 4.39
C PHE A 65 8.07 -3.00 5.43
N TRP A 66 7.92 -4.11 6.14
CA TRP A 66 6.93 -4.21 7.19
C TRP A 66 7.22 -3.27 8.35
N GLN A 67 8.48 -3.17 8.75
CA GLN A 67 8.89 -2.22 9.80
C GLN A 67 8.65 -0.78 9.35
N VAL A 68 9.00 -0.45 8.10
CA VAL A 68 8.73 0.87 7.52
C VAL A 68 7.23 1.18 7.53
N THR A 69 6.41 0.19 7.18
CA THR A 69 4.94 0.33 7.17
C THR A 69 4.41 0.64 8.57
N GLN A 70 4.92 -0.03 9.60
CA GLN A 70 4.54 0.23 10.98
C GLN A 70 4.96 1.62 11.45
N ASP A 71 6.20 2.01 11.18
CA ASP A 71 6.74 3.31 11.58
C ASP A 71 5.96 4.46 10.91
N ALA A 72 5.62 4.29 9.64
CA ALA A 72 4.83 5.26 8.89
C ALA A 72 3.41 5.41 9.46
N LEU A 73 2.80 4.30 9.85
CA LEU A 73 1.48 4.33 10.48
C LEU A 73 1.51 5.05 11.83
N ASP A 74 2.53 4.77 12.63
CA ASP A 74 2.69 5.43 13.93
C ASP A 74 2.77 6.95 13.75
N TYR A 75 3.54 7.42 12.78
CA TYR A 75 3.62 8.85 12.47
C TYR A 75 2.26 9.41 12.05
N ALA A 76 1.55 8.70 11.17
CA ALA A 76 0.25 9.15 10.66
C ALA A 76 -0.80 9.25 11.77
N LEU A 77 -0.84 8.29 12.68
CA LEU A 77 -1.76 8.29 13.81
C LEU A 77 -1.40 9.41 14.81
N ASP A 78 -0.15 9.53 15.17
CA ASP A 78 0.31 10.57 16.11
C ASP A 78 0.02 11.97 15.57
N SER A 79 0.29 12.20 14.29
CA SER A 79 0.06 13.51 13.64
C SER A 79 -1.41 13.90 13.62
N ASN A 80 -2.30 12.93 13.66
CA ASN A 80 -3.75 13.15 13.68
C ASN A 80 -4.35 13.03 15.08
N GLY A 81 -3.52 12.94 16.12
CA GLY A 81 -3.97 12.89 17.49
C GLY A 81 -4.70 11.62 17.88
N ILE A 82 -4.41 10.52 17.19
CA ILE A 82 -5.06 9.22 17.44
C ILE A 82 -4.13 8.36 18.28
N ASP A 83 -4.56 8.04 19.49
CA ASP A 83 -3.87 7.15 20.42
C ASP A 83 -4.79 5.96 20.71
N ASP A 84 -4.80 4.99 19.78
CA ASP A 84 -5.65 3.82 19.85
C ASP A 84 -4.86 2.59 19.35
N HIS A 85 -4.31 1.83 20.29
CA HIS A 85 -3.51 0.65 19.96
C HIS A 85 -4.31 -0.45 19.27
N SER A 86 -5.59 -0.58 19.59
CA SER A 86 -6.48 -1.54 18.93
C SER A 86 -6.69 -1.16 17.46
N LEU A 87 -6.93 0.10 17.19
CA LEU A 87 -7.06 0.60 15.81
C LEU A 87 -5.76 0.42 15.03
N ARG A 88 -4.62 0.74 15.64
CA ARG A 88 -3.29 0.51 15.03
C ARG A 88 -3.12 -0.92 14.59
N ARG A 89 -3.40 -1.86 15.49
CA ARG A 89 -3.31 -3.29 15.20
C ARG A 89 -4.24 -3.70 14.05
N ASP A 90 -5.46 -3.21 14.06
CA ASP A 90 -6.45 -3.56 13.04
C ASP A 90 -6.10 -2.98 11.67
N LEU A 91 -5.54 -1.76 11.63
CA LEU A 91 -5.03 -1.18 10.39
C LEU A 91 -3.85 -1.97 9.82
N LEU A 92 -2.93 -2.39 10.68
CA LEU A 92 -1.80 -3.24 10.26
C LEU A 92 -2.28 -4.59 9.74
N ASN A 93 -3.25 -5.21 10.41
CA ASN A 93 -3.85 -6.46 9.94
C ASN A 93 -4.54 -6.28 8.59
N ALA A 94 -5.25 -5.17 8.40
CA ALA A 94 -5.90 -4.85 7.14
C ALA A 94 -4.89 -4.65 5.99
N TYR A 95 -3.67 -4.21 6.31
CA TYR A 95 -2.61 -4.06 5.30
C TYR A 95 -2.15 -5.39 4.71
N HIS A 96 -2.30 -6.48 5.43
CA HIS A 96 -2.04 -7.83 4.89
C HIS A 96 -3.14 -8.32 3.95
N GLU A 97 -4.29 -7.66 3.93
CA GLU A 97 -5.47 -8.06 3.15
C GLU A 97 -5.97 -6.92 2.27
N LEU A 98 -5.05 -6.18 1.66
CA LEU A 98 -5.39 -5.07 0.77
C LEU A 98 -6.25 -5.55 -0.40
N ALA A 99 -7.25 -4.75 -0.75
CA ALA A 99 -8.03 -4.98 -1.95
C ALA A 99 -7.20 -4.68 -3.20
N CYS A 100 -7.32 -5.49 -4.23
CA CYS A 100 -6.76 -5.14 -5.52
C CYS A 100 -7.69 -4.15 -6.24
N TYR A 101 -7.11 -3.38 -7.17
CA TYR A 101 -7.92 -2.52 -8.03
C TYR A 101 -8.87 -3.37 -8.88
N PRO A 102 -10.08 -2.86 -9.21
CA PRO A 102 -11.11 -3.67 -9.86
C PRO A 102 -10.67 -4.31 -11.18
N GLU A 103 -9.80 -3.65 -11.93
CA GLU A 103 -9.31 -4.13 -13.24
C GLU A 103 -8.22 -5.20 -13.15
N VAL A 104 -7.61 -5.40 -11.97
CA VAL A 104 -6.42 -6.25 -11.81
C VAL A 104 -6.70 -7.73 -12.11
N PRO A 105 -7.75 -8.37 -11.55
CA PRO A 105 -7.95 -9.80 -11.77
C PRO A 105 -8.15 -10.14 -13.26
N GLU A 106 -8.91 -9.35 -13.98
CA GLU A 106 -9.16 -9.55 -15.41
C GLU A 106 -7.88 -9.32 -16.23
N THR A 107 -7.16 -8.25 -15.93
CA THR A 107 -5.91 -7.93 -16.62
C THR A 107 -4.88 -9.04 -16.46
N LEU A 108 -4.73 -9.59 -15.26
CA LEU A 108 -3.81 -10.70 -15.01
C LEU A 108 -4.24 -11.96 -15.74
N ARG A 109 -5.53 -12.28 -15.77
CA ARG A 109 -6.04 -13.42 -16.55
C ARG A 109 -5.77 -13.25 -18.03
N ASN A 110 -6.01 -12.07 -18.58
CA ASN A 110 -5.75 -11.78 -19.99
C ASN A 110 -4.27 -11.91 -20.35
N LEU A 111 -3.38 -11.45 -19.49
CA LEU A 111 -1.94 -11.62 -19.70
C LEU A 111 -1.51 -13.09 -19.68
N LYS A 112 -2.09 -13.90 -18.81
CA LYS A 112 -1.77 -15.32 -18.72
C LYS A 112 -2.17 -16.09 -19.98
N GLU A 113 -3.21 -15.64 -20.66
CA GLU A 113 -3.71 -16.28 -21.89
C GLU A 113 -2.90 -15.93 -23.13
N LEU A 114 -2.01 -14.96 -23.05
CA LEU A 114 -1.09 -14.59 -24.13
C LEU A 114 0.09 -15.55 -24.16
#